data_bfae135ab9345fe60309a8c88fec30c7
#
_entry.id   bfae135ab9345fe60309a8c88fec30c7
#
_cell.length_a   1.000
_cell.length_b   1.000
_cell.length_c   1.000
_cell.angle_alpha   90.00
_cell.angle_beta   90.00
_cell.angle_gamma   90.00
#
_symmetry.space_group_name_H-M   'P 1'
#
loop_
_entity.id
_entity.type
_entity.pdbx_description
1 polymer ?
#
loop_
_entity_poly.entity_id
_entity_poly.type
_entity_poly.pdbx_seq_one_letter_code
_entity_poly.pdbx_strand_id
1 'polypeptide(L)'
;MKRLKKRQIGRVVCTILQQLAITTPVHVVYSWGITNKTATQINVSMNGRKRFIAALMMEVYGFNYCGKLYITLNSVKQTFGLYTEKNGMLHEENSDIPFEELGKFLDTIIETGGRSQQEHYQRLQEFLHRR
;
A
#
# COMPACT_ATOMS: atom_id res chain seq x y z
N MET A 1 -2.51 -6.26 25.11
CA MET A 1 -2.54 -6.43 23.65
C MET A 1 -1.36 -7.30 23.22
N LYS A 2 -1.63 -8.34 22.46
CA LYS A 2 -0.63 -9.34 22.15
C LYS A 2 0.04 -9.06 20.80
N ARG A 3 1.37 -8.92 20.80
CA ARG A 3 2.14 -8.75 19.57
C ARG A 3 2.19 -10.04 18.78
N LEU A 4 2.23 -9.91 17.45
CA LEU A 4 2.34 -11.06 16.56
C LEU A 4 3.77 -11.62 16.56
N LYS A 5 3.88 -12.92 16.33
CA LYS A 5 5.18 -13.57 16.17
C LYS A 5 5.74 -13.28 14.78
N LYS A 6 7.07 -13.23 14.67
CA LYS A 6 7.75 -12.99 13.39
C LYS A 6 7.30 -13.95 12.29
N ARG A 7 7.06 -15.21 12.64
CA ARG A 7 6.60 -16.24 11.69
C ARG A 7 5.22 -15.88 11.11
N GLN A 8 4.33 -15.40 11.96
CA GLN A 8 2.99 -14.98 11.52
C GLN A 8 3.05 -13.79 10.58
N ILE A 9 3.86 -12.81 10.94
CA ILE A 9 4.07 -11.61 10.11
C ILE A 9 4.65 -12.00 8.75
N GLY A 10 5.68 -12.86 8.76
CA GLY A 10 6.35 -13.30 7.53
C GLY A 10 5.40 -14.00 6.57
N ARG A 11 4.52 -14.86 7.08
CA ARG A 11 3.54 -15.58 6.24
C ARG A 11 2.58 -14.62 5.56
N VAL A 12 2.06 -13.66 6.32
CA VAL A 12 1.13 -12.67 5.77
C VAL A 12 1.82 -11.82 4.72
N VAL A 13 3.01 -11.34 5.01
CA VAL A 13 3.77 -10.48 4.08
C VAL A 13 4.14 -11.25 2.80
N CYS A 14 4.52 -12.53 2.91
CA CYS A 14 4.76 -13.36 1.74
C CYS A 14 3.53 -13.44 0.82
N THR A 15 2.36 -13.63 1.40
CA THR A 15 1.11 -13.69 0.64
C THR A 15 0.84 -12.36 -0.06
N ILE A 16 1.05 -11.24 0.64
CA ILE A 16 0.87 -9.91 0.06
C ILE A 16 1.82 -9.71 -1.13
N LEU A 17 3.10 -10.03 -0.95
CA LEU A 17 4.10 -9.87 -2.01
C LEU A 17 3.79 -10.75 -3.23
N GLN A 18 3.37 -11.98 -3.01
CA GLN A 18 2.99 -12.89 -4.10
C GLN A 18 1.80 -12.34 -4.89
N GLN A 19 0.78 -11.88 -4.18
CA GLN A 19 -0.40 -11.34 -4.84
C GLN A 19 -0.08 -10.06 -5.59
N LEU A 20 0.77 -9.22 -5.01
CA LEU A 20 1.20 -7.99 -5.67
C LEU A 20 1.95 -8.29 -6.98
N ALA A 21 2.83 -9.30 -6.97
CA ALA A 21 3.58 -9.70 -8.15
C ALA A 21 2.66 -10.25 -9.25
N ILE A 22 1.62 -10.99 -8.87
CA ILE A 22 0.66 -11.56 -9.83
C ILE A 22 -0.22 -10.47 -10.46
N THR A 23 -0.63 -9.48 -9.67
CA THR A 23 -1.63 -8.50 -10.12
C THR A 23 -1.03 -7.24 -10.74
N THR A 24 0.29 -7.05 -10.63
CA THR A 24 0.90 -5.76 -11.00
C THR A 24 2.07 -5.97 -11.96
N PRO A 25 2.02 -5.36 -13.15
CA PRO A 25 3.16 -5.41 -14.07
C PRO A 25 4.42 -4.80 -13.44
N VAL A 26 5.57 -5.35 -13.78
CA VAL A 26 6.86 -4.94 -13.21
C VAL A 26 7.13 -3.45 -13.45
N HIS A 27 6.83 -2.94 -14.64
CA HIS A 27 7.07 -1.54 -14.95
C HIS A 27 6.21 -0.59 -14.10
N VAL A 28 5.03 -1.01 -13.71
CA VAL A 28 4.17 -0.23 -12.81
C VAL A 28 4.78 -0.17 -11.41
N VAL A 29 5.26 -1.32 -10.91
CA VAL A 29 5.93 -1.38 -9.61
C VAL A 29 7.16 -0.48 -9.60
N TYR A 30 7.96 -0.50 -10.65
CA TYR A 30 9.13 0.37 -10.77
C TYR A 30 8.76 1.87 -10.70
N SER A 31 7.62 2.25 -11.28
CA SER A 31 7.21 3.65 -11.28
C SER A 31 6.92 4.17 -9.86
N TRP A 32 6.64 3.29 -8.92
CA TRP A 32 6.32 3.70 -7.54
C TRP A 32 7.53 4.17 -6.75
N GLY A 33 8.73 3.95 -7.23
CA GLY A 33 9.94 4.41 -6.55
C GLY A 33 10.12 3.80 -5.17
N ILE A 34 9.96 2.48 -5.05
CA ILE A 34 10.08 1.78 -3.76
C ILE A 34 11.54 1.78 -3.32
N THR A 35 11.82 2.37 -2.17
CA THR A 35 13.16 2.42 -1.59
C THR A 35 13.33 1.48 -0.40
N ASN A 36 12.23 1.06 0.22
CA ASN A 36 12.29 0.17 1.37
C ASN A 36 11.02 -0.68 1.44
N LYS A 37 11.21 -1.97 1.78
CA LYS A 37 10.12 -2.91 2.04
C LYS A 37 10.44 -3.64 3.33
N THR A 38 9.51 -3.66 4.27
CA THR A 38 9.73 -4.28 5.57
C THR A 38 8.48 -5.00 6.04
N ALA A 39 8.67 -6.23 6.52
CA ALA A 39 7.62 -6.96 7.21
C ALA A 39 7.48 -6.41 8.62
N THR A 40 6.29 -5.97 8.99
CA THR A 40 6.05 -5.33 10.28
C THR A 40 4.64 -5.64 10.79
N GLN A 41 4.28 -5.02 11.88
CA GLN A 41 2.92 -5.05 12.40
C GLN A 41 2.50 -3.62 12.72
N ILE A 42 1.22 -3.34 12.52
CA ILE A 42 0.64 -2.04 12.84
C ILE A 42 -0.47 -2.22 13.86
N ASN A 43 -0.71 -1.16 14.61
CA ASN A 43 -1.76 -1.14 15.63
C ASN A 43 -2.96 -0.41 15.04
N VAL A 44 -4.06 -1.13 14.87
CA VAL A 44 -5.29 -0.59 14.28
C VAL A 44 -6.45 -0.82 15.21
N SER A 45 -7.47 0.03 15.09
CA SER A 45 -8.72 -0.12 15.85
C SER A 45 -9.72 -0.90 14.99
N MET A 46 -10.14 -2.06 15.51
CA MET A 46 -11.15 -2.89 14.86
C MET A 46 -12.28 -3.16 15.84
N ASN A 47 -13.49 -2.78 15.48
CA ASN A 47 -14.67 -2.94 16.33
C ASN A 47 -14.48 -2.35 17.72
N GLY A 48 -13.85 -1.17 17.81
CA GLY A 48 -13.59 -0.48 19.07
C GLY A 48 -12.43 -1.05 19.87
N ARG A 49 -11.74 -2.06 19.38
CA ARG A 49 -10.57 -2.65 20.05
C ARG A 49 -9.30 -2.45 19.23
N LYS A 50 -8.23 -2.09 19.91
CA LYS A 50 -6.92 -1.96 19.28
C LYS A 50 -6.28 -3.35 19.13
N ARG A 51 -5.75 -3.64 17.94
CA ARG A 51 -5.09 -4.90 17.64
C ARG A 51 -3.84 -4.66 16.82
N PHE A 52 -2.84 -5.53 17.01
CA PHE A 52 -1.70 -5.60 16.09
C PHE A 52 -2.08 -6.50 14.92
N ILE A 53 -1.87 -6.01 13.71
CA ILE A 53 -2.03 -6.82 12.49
C ILE A 53 -0.76 -6.77 11.67
N ALA A 54 -0.46 -7.89 11.00
CA ALA A 54 0.71 -7.97 10.14
C ALA A 54 0.55 -7.07 8.94
N ALA A 55 1.64 -6.44 8.51
CA ALA A 55 1.64 -5.53 7.39
C ALA A 55 2.95 -5.58 6.62
N LEU A 56 2.85 -5.37 5.31
CA LEU A 56 4.00 -5.04 4.48
C LEU A 56 4.11 -3.51 4.44
N MET A 57 5.20 -2.99 4.97
CA MET A 57 5.51 -1.57 4.86
C MET A 57 6.30 -1.34 3.58
N MET A 58 5.90 -0.35 2.79
CA MET A 58 6.66 0.12 1.64
C MET A 58 6.86 1.62 1.74
N GLU A 59 8.08 2.04 1.45
CA GLU A 59 8.39 3.46 1.34
C GLU A 59 8.49 3.80 -0.14
N VAL A 60 7.61 4.69 -0.61
CA VAL A 60 7.44 4.97 -2.03
C VAL A 60 7.69 6.44 -2.33
N TYR A 61 8.08 6.71 -3.58
CA TYR A 61 8.28 8.07 -4.09
C TYR A 61 7.53 8.18 -5.43
N GLY A 62 6.20 8.08 -5.34
CA GLY A 62 5.35 8.20 -6.51
C GLY A 62 5.04 9.65 -6.85
N PHE A 63 4.38 9.83 -7.97
CA PHE A 63 4.01 11.16 -8.43
C PHE A 63 2.95 11.82 -7.55
N ASN A 64 2.00 11.02 -7.04
CA ASN A 64 0.93 11.55 -6.19
C ASN A 64 1.23 11.39 -4.70
N TYR A 65 1.87 10.30 -4.29
CA TYR A 65 2.14 10.01 -2.89
C TYR A 65 3.59 9.64 -2.67
N CYS A 66 4.22 10.32 -1.72
CA CYS A 66 5.57 10.00 -1.26
C CYS A 66 5.51 9.74 0.24
N GLY A 67 6.06 8.61 0.68
CA GLY A 67 6.11 8.27 2.09
C GLY A 67 5.89 6.80 2.32
N LYS A 68 5.53 6.45 3.56
CA LYS A 68 5.31 5.07 3.96
C LYS A 68 3.85 4.68 3.76
N LEU A 69 3.64 3.47 3.28
CA LEU A 69 2.32 2.86 3.25
C LEU A 69 2.40 1.43 3.77
N TYR A 70 1.26 0.92 4.21
CA TYR A 70 1.17 -0.39 4.85
C TYR A 70 0.04 -1.18 4.21
N ILE A 71 0.33 -2.40 3.80
CA ILE A 71 -0.64 -3.30 3.20
C ILE A 71 -0.91 -4.44 4.19
N THR A 72 -2.17 -4.67 4.50
CA THR A 72 -2.60 -5.72 5.40
C THR A 72 -3.44 -6.75 4.64
N LEU A 73 -3.65 -7.91 5.25
CA LEU A 73 -4.38 -9.03 4.65
C LEU A 73 -5.53 -9.45 5.55
N ASN A 74 -6.74 -9.52 4.97
CA ASN A 74 -7.86 -10.21 5.59
C ASN A 74 -8.05 -11.55 4.89
N SER A 75 -7.56 -12.63 5.49
CA SER A 75 -7.56 -13.96 4.87
C SER A 75 -8.96 -14.56 4.78
N VAL A 76 -9.87 -14.16 5.66
CA VAL A 76 -11.24 -14.67 5.66
C VAL A 76 -12.01 -14.10 4.48
N LYS A 77 -11.95 -12.81 4.28
CA LYS A 77 -12.65 -12.12 3.17
C LYS A 77 -11.85 -12.15 1.87
N GLN A 78 -10.58 -12.55 1.90
CA GLN A 78 -9.64 -12.47 0.78
C GLN A 78 -9.57 -11.05 0.20
N THR A 79 -9.35 -10.11 1.11
CA THR A 79 -9.18 -8.69 0.76
C THR A 79 -7.92 -8.13 1.40
N PHE A 80 -7.48 -6.99 0.87
CA PHE A 80 -6.35 -6.26 1.45
C PHE A 80 -6.82 -4.95 2.07
N GLY A 81 -6.09 -4.51 3.08
CA GLY A 81 -6.25 -3.17 3.63
C GLY A 81 -5.04 -2.32 3.23
N LEU A 82 -5.26 -1.04 3.04
CA LEU A 82 -4.19 -0.10 2.72
C LEU A 82 -4.26 1.08 3.67
N TYR A 83 -3.11 1.40 4.26
CA TYR A 83 -2.95 2.52 5.18
C TYR A 83 -1.79 3.39 4.71
N THR A 84 -1.95 4.70 4.82
CA THR A 84 -0.87 5.65 4.58
C THR A 84 -0.48 6.29 5.91
N GLU A 85 0.75 6.81 5.99
CA GLU A 85 1.24 7.47 7.20
C GLU A 85 1.44 8.95 6.93
N LYS A 86 0.79 9.78 7.74
CA LYS A 86 0.95 11.24 7.68
C LYS A 86 1.17 11.78 9.08
N ASN A 87 2.27 12.51 9.28
CA ASN A 87 2.61 13.09 10.57
C ASN A 87 2.65 12.06 11.70
N GLY A 88 3.17 10.86 11.40
CA GLY A 88 3.27 9.79 12.38
C GLY A 88 1.97 9.05 12.64
N MET A 89 0.89 9.39 11.95
CA MET A 89 -0.42 8.77 12.14
C MET A 89 -0.83 7.96 10.92
N LEU A 90 -1.45 6.82 11.18
CA LEU A 90 -1.97 5.95 10.12
C LEU A 90 -3.36 6.42 9.68
N HIS A 91 -3.54 6.49 8.37
CA HIS A 91 -4.84 6.77 7.75
C HIS A 91 -5.27 5.58 6.93
N GLU A 92 -6.46 5.06 7.21
CA GLU A 92 -7.01 3.96 6.43
C GLU A 92 -7.52 4.50 5.09
N GLU A 93 -6.88 4.06 4.00
CA GLU A 93 -7.33 4.43 2.66
C GLU A 93 -8.46 3.52 2.18
N ASN A 94 -8.34 2.22 2.44
CA ASN A 94 -9.36 1.24 2.13
C ASN A 94 -9.06 -0.04 2.92
N SER A 95 -10.08 -0.66 3.48
CA SER A 95 -9.92 -1.88 4.26
C SER A 95 -10.45 -3.13 3.54
N ASP A 96 -10.92 -2.99 2.31
CA ASP A 96 -11.68 -4.06 1.64
C ASP A 96 -11.34 -4.13 0.15
N ILE A 97 -10.05 -4.10 -0.17
CA ILE A 97 -9.55 -4.16 -1.55
C ILE A 97 -9.56 -5.62 -2.02
N PRO A 98 -10.30 -5.97 -3.08
CA PRO A 98 -10.23 -7.34 -3.61
C PRO A 98 -8.81 -7.72 -4.03
N PHE A 99 -8.48 -9.00 -3.93
CA PHE A 99 -7.13 -9.50 -4.21
C PHE A 99 -6.64 -9.10 -5.60
N GLU A 100 -7.51 -9.21 -6.60
CA GLU A 100 -7.16 -8.91 -7.99
C GLU A 100 -6.98 -7.42 -8.28
N GLU A 101 -7.39 -6.54 -7.37
CA GLU A 101 -7.33 -5.09 -7.56
C GLU A 101 -6.24 -4.40 -6.78
N LEU A 102 -5.42 -5.14 -6.05
CA LEU A 102 -4.40 -4.55 -5.18
C LEU A 102 -3.44 -3.64 -5.94
N GLY A 103 -2.86 -4.13 -7.04
CA GLY A 103 -1.90 -3.35 -7.82
C GLY A 103 -2.52 -2.09 -8.40
N LYS A 104 -3.74 -2.21 -8.91
CA LYS A 104 -4.47 -1.08 -9.49
C LYS A 104 -4.78 -0.01 -8.44
N PHE A 105 -5.19 -0.44 -7.26
CA PHE A 105 -5.50 0.48 -6.17
C PHE A 105 -4.25 1.20 -5.68
N LEU A 106 -3.14 0.48 -5.53
CA LEU A 106 -1.86 1.06 -5.15
C LEU A 106 -1.40 2.10 -6.18
N ASP A 107 -1.49 1.77 -7.46
CA ASP A 107 -1.09 2.69 -8.51
C ASP A 107 -1.92 3.98 -8.48
N THR A 108 -3.21 3.85 -8.20
CA THR A 108 -4.09 5.01 -8.05
C THR A 108 -3.61 5.93 -6.92
N ILE A 109 -3.31 5.37 -5.76
CA ILE A 109 -2.85 6.16 -4.61
C ILE A 109 -1.46 6.77 -4.87
N ILE A 110 -0.53 5.97 -5.38
CA ILE A 110 0.88 6.37 -5.48
C ILE A 110 1.11 7.32 -6.67
N GLU A 111 0.50 7.04 -7.81
CA GLU A 111 0.81 7.75 -9.05
C GLU A 111 -0.27 8.71 -9.50
N THR A 112 -1.52 8.27 -9.59
CA THR A 112 -2.57 9.06 -10.25
C THR A 112 -3.44 9.87 -9.31
N GLY A 113 -3.59 9.44 -8.06
CA GLY A 113 -4.45 10.13 -7.10
C GLY A 113 -5.92 10.14 -7.51
N GLY A 114 -6.36 9.13 -8.29
CA GLY A 114 -7.74 9.03 -8.76
C GLY A 114 -8.04 9.88 -9.99
N ARG A 115 -7.01 10.50 -10.61
CA ARG A 115 -7.20 11.31 -11.82
C ARG A 115 -7.32 10.41 -13.04
N SER A 116 -7.96 10.95 -14.09
CA SER A 116 -7.96 10.30 -15.41
C SER A 116 -6.53 10.23 -15.95
N GLN A 117 -6.29 9.29 -16.88
CA GLN A 117 -4.96 9.19 -17.51
C GLN A 117 -4.54 10.51 -18.18
N GLN A 118 -5.48 11.21 -18.78
CA GLN A 118 -5.19 12.48 -19.44
C GLN A 118 -4.76 13.55 -18.43
N GLU A 119 -5.48 13.68 -17.32
CA GLU A 119 -5.11 14.61 -16.27
C GLU A 119 -3.76 14.29 -15.66
N HIS A 120 -3.50 12.99 -15.45
CA HIS A 120 -2.22 12.52 -14.94
C HIS A 120 -1.09 12.88 -15.92
N TYR A 121 -1.30 12.66 -17.21
CA TYR A 121 -0.32 12.98 -18.23
C TYR A 121 -0.01 14.48 -18.24
N GLN A 122 -1.04 15.34 -18.17
CA GLN A 122 -0.86 16.79 -18.15
C GLN A 122 -0.05 17.22 -16.91
N ARG A 123 -0.36 16.69 -15.74
CA ARG A 123 0.39 17.02 -14.53
C ARG A 123 1.84 16.56 -14.61
N LEU A 124 2.07 15.41 -15.21
CA LEU A 124 3.42 14.92 -15.42
C LEU A 124 4.21 15.84 -16.34
N GLN A 125 3.59 16.32 -17.41
CA GLN A 125 4.23 17.29 -18.32
C GLN A 125 4.57 18.59 -17.59
N GLU A 126 3.66 19.11 -16.79
CA GLU A 126 3.92 20.31 -16.00
C GLU A 126 5.09 20.09 -15.03
N PHE A 127 5.13 18.95 -14.36
CA PHE A 127 6.21 18.60 -13.44
C PHE A 127 7.56 18.56 -14.16
N LEU A 128 7.62 17.97 -15.34
CA LEU A 128 8.85 17.86 -16.11
C LEU A 128 9.33 19.21 -16.63
N HIS A 129 8.41 20.14 -16.90
CA HIS A 129 8.74 21.47 -17.43
C HIS A 129 9.11 22.49 -16.34
N ARG A 130 8.95 22.15 -15.08
CA ARG A 130 9.27 23.04 -13.96
C ARG A 130 10.76 23.11 -13.60
N ARG A 131 11.57 22.36 -14.26
CA ARG A 131 13.02 22.33 -13.99
C ARG A 131 13.72 23.48 -14.69
#